data_b41d1fcf0678ad353718bd538850e884
#
_entry.id   b41d1fcf0678ad353718bd538850e884
#
_cell.length_a   1.000
_cell.length_b   1.000
_cell.length_c   1.000
_cell.angle_alpha   90.00
_cell.angle_beta   90.00
_cell.angle_gamma   90.00
#
_symmetry.space_group_name_H-M   'P 1'
#
loop_
_entity.id
_entity.type
_entity.pdbx_description
1 polymer ?
#
loop_
_entity_poly.entity_id
_entity_poly.type
_entity_poly.pdbx_seq_one_letter_code
_entity_poly.pdbx_strand_id
1 'polypeptide(L)'
;MAPIVSLRAVIELSPPARIVAGMKTTLIAAAAIMLAAPVALAGDITGAGATFPYPIYAKWADGYKKATGNSMNYQSIGSGGGIKQITARTVDFGASDMPMKPEDLQKNGLIQFPAIMGGVVPVLKLEGVKPGELRFTGKLLGDIYLGKVTKWNDPAIAQLNPGAKLPDTGITVVHRSDGSGTTFLWTNYLSKVNPEFKSAVGEGTSVKWPAGVGGKGNEGVASYVQKINGALGYVEYAYAKQNKLSHGQMQNQAGQFVQPDDATFKAAAAGADWSSVPGMGVVLTNQAGAQSWPVTGASFILLHAKQENPDAGREVLRFFEWSFRNGQAMAAELDYVPMPDSVVKLIQGNWKGVTDASGRSIH
;
A
#
# COMPACT_ATOMS: atom_id res chain seq x y z
N MET A 1 62.94 -12.73 -30.48
CA MET A 1 64.37 -12.65 -30.20
C MET A 1 64.56 -11.84 -28.95
N ALA A 2 65.23 -12.44 -28.02
CA ALA A 2 65.59 -12.01 -26.66
C ALA A 2 66.47 -10.74 -26.65
N PRO A 3 66.96 -10.23 -25.49
CA PRO A 3 66.98 -10.87 -24.17
C PRO A 3 66.64 -9.97 -22.94
N ILE A 4 66.49 -10.66 -21.88
CA ILE A 4 66.51 -10.36 -20.45
C ILE A 4 67.83 -9.68 -20.00
N VAL A 5 67.77 -8.72 -19.07
CA VAL A 5 68.86 -8.39 -18.18
C VAL A 5 68.37 -8.24 -16.75
N SER A 6 68.90 -9.14 -15.91
CA SER A 6 68.82 -9.20 -14.47
C SER A 6 69.87 -8.27 -13.85
N LEU A 7 69.55 -7.59 -12.76
CA LEU A 7 70.60 -7.06 -11.84
C LEU A 7 70.15 -7.30 -10.37
N ARG A 8 70.86 -8.20 -9.75
CA ARG A 8 70.92 -8.37 -8.28
C ARG A 8 71.90 -7.32 -7.72
N ALA A 9 71.57 -6.72 -6.59
CA ALA A 9 72.53 -6.04 -5.75
C ALA A 9 72.37 -6.57 -4.31
N VAL A 10 73.55 -6.86 -3.78
CA VAL A 10 73.82 -7.64 -2.56
C VAL A 10 73.84 -6.69 -1.35
N ILE A 11 73.43 -7.24 -0.24
CA ILE A 11 73.33 -6.72 1.12
C ILE A 11 74.74 -6.64 1.73
N GLU A 12 75.04 -5.61 2.49
CA GLU A 12 76.07 -5.63 3.52
C GLU A 12 75.50 -5.31 4.89
N LEU A 13 75.78 -6.22 5.80
CA LEU A 13 75.47 -6.16 7.25
C LEU A 13 76.66 -5.56 7.96
N SER A 14 76.43 -4.71 8.97
CA SER A 14 77.41 -4.44 10.04
C SER A 14 76.71 -4.23 11.41
N PRO A 15 77.32 -4.70 12.47
CA PRO A 15 76.68 -4.92 13.76
C PRO A 15 76.99 -3.84 14.81
N PRO A 16 76.70 -4.04 16.14
CA PRO A 16 75.94 -3.08 16.96
C PRO A 16 76.79 -2.26 17.93
N ALA A 17 76.25 -1.17 18.42
CA ALA A 17 76.82 -0.48 19.57
C ALA A 17 75.87 -0.52 20.78
N ARG A 18 76.36 -1.08 21.87
CA ARG A 18 75.76 -1.02 23.22
C ARG A 18 76.01 0.39 23.81
N ILE A 19 75.03 1.00 24.42
CA ILE A 19 75.24 1.94 25.55
C ILE A 19 74.05 1.84 26.53
N VAL A 20 74.42 1.86 27.73
CA VAL A 20 73.90 1.57 29.06
C VAL A 20 72.94 2.62 29.60
N ALA A 21 72.01 2.09 30.41
CA ALA A 21 71.46 2.63 31.65
C ALA A 21 70.49 3.83 31.68
N GLY A 22 69.34 3.51 32.14
CA GLY A 22 68.75 4.13 33.32
C GLY A 22 67.80 5.31 33.10
N MET A 23 66.51 4.97 33.12
CA MET A 23 65.54 5.79 33.86
C MET A 23 64.19 5.06 33.94
N LYS A 24 63.73 4.88 35.17
CA LYS A 24 62.42 4.35 35.48
C LYS A 24 61.37 5.39 35.06
N THR A 25 60.57 5.11 34.09
CA THR A 25 59.37 5.89 33.76
C THR A 25 58.18 4.92 33.78
N THR A 26 57.33 5.12 34.77
CA THR A 26 56.05 4.43 34.96
C THR A 26 55.12 4.78 33.80
N LEU A 27 54.92 3.85 32.87
CA LEU A 27 53.90 3.96 31.82
C LEU A 27 52.53 3.56 32.43
N ILE A 28 51.68 4.52 32.68
CA ILE A 28 50.27 4.34 32.91
C ILE A 28 49.65 3.99 31.54
N ALA A 29 49.39 2.69 31.35
CA ALA A 29 48.60 2.23 30.20
C ALA A 29 47.13 2.60 30.45
N ALA A 30 46.69 3.72 29.89
CA ALA A 30 45.26 4.03 29.77
C ALA A 30 44.67 3.08 28.71
N ALA A 31 44.06 2.01 29.18
CA ALA A 31 43.24 1.15 28.34
C ALA A 31 41.97 1.95 27.93
N ALA A 32 41.98 2.56 26.76
CA ALA A 32 40.78 3.06 26.11
C ALA A 32 39.92 1.84 25.75
N ILE A 33 38.98 1.47 26.62
CA ILE A 33 37.87 0.58 26.27
C ILE A 33 36.99 1.37 25.30
N MET A 34 37.23 1.21 23.99
CA MET A 34 36.24 1.56 22.99
C MET A 34 35.03 0.65 23.25
N LEU A 35 34.00 1.21 23.85
CA LEU A 35 32.66 0.64 23.77
C LEU A 35 32.30 0.62 22.27
N ALA A 36 32.56 -0.48 21.61
CA ALA A 36 31.94 -0.80 20.34
C ALA A 36 30.44 -0.93 20.65
N ALA A 37 29.69 0.17 20.43
CA ALA A 37 28.24 0.05 20.34
C ALA A 37 27.97 -1.05 19.31
N PRO A 38 27.10 -2.03 19.62
CA PRO A 38 26.73 -3.01 18.63
C PRO A 38 26.17 -2.23 17.43
N VAL A 39 26.87 -2.31 16.29
CA VAL A 39 26.30 -1.92 15.01
C VAL A 39 25.12 -2.87 14.84
N ALA A 40 23.93 -2.40 15.14
CA ALA A 40 22.73 -3.13 14.77
C ALA A 40 22.83 -3.35 13.27
N LEU A 41 23.03 -4.59 12.86
CA LEU A 41 22.96 -4.95 11.44
C LEU A 41 21.61 -4.45 10.94
N ALA A 42 21.64 -3.59 9.93
CA ALA A 42 20.43 -3.07 9.31
C ALA A 42 19.55 -4.25 8.90
N GLY A 43 18.38 -4.36 9.49
CA GLY A 43 17.42 -5.42 9.17
C GLY A 43 16.64 -5.02 7.93
N ASP A 44 16.89 -5.70 6.81
CA ASP A 44 16.04 -5.55 5.62
C ASP A 44 14.80 -6.41 5.77
N ILE A 45 13.63 -5.84 5.54
CA ILE A 45 12.36 -6.55 5.54
C ILE A 45 11.73 -6.56 4.16
N THR A 46 11.00 -7.62 3.88
CA THR A 46 10.30 -7.82 2.61
C THR A 46 8.79 -7.87 2.81
N GLY A 47 8.07 -7.14 1.97
CA GLY A 47 6.62 -7.18 1.92
C GLY A 47 6.11 -7.38 0.52
N ALA A 48 4.89 -7.89 0.39
CA ALA A 48 4.24 -8.00 -0.91
C ALA A 48 2.73 -7.88 -0.81
N GLY A 49 2.10 -7.38 -1.86
CA GLY A 49 0.64 -7.40 -1.93
C GLY A 49 0.02 -6.21 -2.62
N ALA A 50 -0.99 -5.64 -1.98
CA ALA A 50 -1.85 -4.61 -2.52
C ALA A 50 -1.08 -3.49 -3.23
N THR A 51 -1.55 -3.11 -4.41
CA THR A 51 -1.01 -1.96 -5.14
C THR A 51 -1.62 -0.64 -4.66
N PHE A 52 -2.77 -0.69 -4.00
CA PHE A 52 -3.45 0.46 -3.42
C PHE A 52 -2.52 1.31 -2.52
N PRO A 53 -1.81 0.76 -1.52
CA PRO A 53 -0.97 1.54 -0.63
C PRO A 53 0.45 1.78 -1.16
N TYR A 54 0.82 1.25 -2.33
CA TYR A 54 2.21 1.27 -2.80
C TYR A 54 2.83 2.68 -2.86
N PRO A 55 2.16 3.73 -3.35
CA PRO A 55 2.73 5.07 -3.37
C PRO A 55 3.17 5.56 -1.98
N ILE A 56 2.36 5.33 -0.95
CA ILE A 56 2.72 5.72 0.41
C ILE A 56 3.74 4.77 1.04
N TYR A 57 3.66 3.46 0.78
CA TYR A 57 4.66 2.51 1.30
C TYR A 57 6.06 2.79 0.74
N ALA A 58 6.18 3.15 -0.53
CA ALA A 58 7.45 3.56 -1.11
C ALA A 58 8.01 4.82 -0.44
N LYS A 59 7.15 5.80 -0.15
CA LYS A 59 7.55 7.03 0.54
C LYS A 59 7.94 6.78 1.99
N TRP A 60 7.22 5.93 2.70
CA TRP A 60 7.57 5.50 4.05
C TRP A 60 8.88 4.70 4.09
N ALA A 61 9.10 3.81 3.13
CA ALA A 61 10.34 3.04 3.02
C ALA A 61 11.57 3.94 2.86
N ASP A 62 11.49 4.94 1.97
CA ASP A 62 12.57 5.93 1.79
C ASP A 62 12.82 6.74 3.07
N GLY A 63 11.75 7.23 3.72
CA GLY A 63 11.85 7.96 4.99
C GLY A 63 12.42 7.11 6.12
N TYR A 64 11.97 5.86 6.24
CA TYR A 64 12.44 4.92 7.25
C TYR A 64 13.92 4.60 7.08
N LYS A 65 14.35 4.32 5.83
CA LYS A 65 15.75 4.07 5.51
C LYS A 65 16.65 5.27 5.87
N LYS A 66 16.21 6.49 5.58
CA LYS A 66 16.95 7.71 5.95
C LYS A 66 17.06 7.88 7.46
N ALA A 67 16.02 7.51 8.20
CA ALA A 67 15.96 7.68 9.66
C ALA A 67 16.69 6.58 10.43
N THR A 68 16.71 5.34 9.94
CA THR A 68 17.16 4.16 10.71
C THR A 68 18.30 3.39 10.04
N GLY A 69 18.52 3.56 8.75
CA GLY A 69 19.43 2.74 7.94
C GLY A 69 18.82 1.43 7.44
N ASN A 70 17.68 0.99 7.97
CA ASN A 70 17.01 -0.25 7.61
C ASN A 70 16.16 -0.08 6.35
N SER A 71 16.09 -1.11 5.51
CA SER A 71 15.34 -1.09 4.25
C SER A 71 14.04 -1.88 4.35
N MET A 72 12.98 -1.36 3.78
CA MET A 72 11.75 -2.10 3.52
C MET A 72 11.55 -2.23 2.01
N ASN A 73 11.58 -3.47 1.51
CA ASN A 73 11.39 -3.80 0.11
C ASN A 73 9.98 -4.33 -0.10
N TYR A 74 9.16 -3.61 -0.88
CA TYR A 74 7.77 -3.97 -1.11
C TYR A 74 7.50 -4.31 -2.58
N GLN A 75 6.87 -5.46 -2.81
CA GLN A 75 6.44 -5.92 -4.12
C GLN A 75 4.95 -5.61 -4.34
N SER A 76 4.66 -4.63 -5.20
CA SER A 76 3.31 -4.23 -5.61
C SER A 76 2.75 -5.24 -6.62
N ILE A 77 2.10 -6.32 -6.15
CA ILE A 77 1.65 -7.46 -6.96
C ILE A 77 0.16 -7.80 -6.83
N GLY A 78 -0.58 -6.95 -6.12
CA GLY A 78 -1.99 -7.12 -5.81
C GLY A 78 -2.24 -7.92 -4.53
N SER A 79 -3.40 -7.67 -3.90
CA SER A 79 -3.79 -8.28 -2.62
C SER A 79 -3.76 -9.81 -2.65
N GLY A 80 -4.26 -10.41 -3.72
CA GLY A 80 -4.23 -11.87 -3.88
C GLY A 80 -2.80 -12.44 -3.93
N GLY A 81 -1.85 -11.70 -4.53
CA GLY A 81 -0.42 -12.04 -4.52
C GLY A 81 0.18 -11.95 -3.13
N GLY A 82 -0.15 -10.88 -2.38
CA GLY A 82 0.31 -10.67 -1.01
C GLY A 82 -0.17 -11.77 -0.05
N ILE A 83 -1.47 -12.10 -0.11
CA ILE A 83 -2.04 -13.19 0.70
C ILE A 83 -1.32 -14.51 0.40
N LYS A 84 -1.09 -14.83 -0.89
CA LYS A 84 -0.38 -16.07 -1.26
C LYS A 84 1.05 -16.09 -0.72
N GLN A 85 1.79 -14.99 -0.84
CA GLN A 85 3.19 -14.95 -0.40
C GLN A 85 3.33 -15.01 1.13
N ILE A 86 2.50 -14.29 1.89
CA ILE A 86 2.56 -14.37 3.34
C ILE A 86 2.13 -15.75 3.85
N THR A 87 1.11 -16.35 3.25
CA THR A 87 0.68 -17.71 3.60
C THR A 87 1.79 -18.75 3.31
N ALA A 88 2.55 -18.55 2.22
CA ALA A 88 3.69 -19.41 1.85
C ALA A 88 4.99 -19.04 2.59
N ARG A 89 4.98 -18.04 3.48
CA ARG A 89 6.15 -17.55 4.24
C ARG A 89 7.33 -17.11 3.35
N THR A 90 7.05 -16.57 2.17
CA THR A 90 8.07 -16.05 1.24
C THR A 90 8.38 -14.57 1.41
N VAL A 91 7.63 -13.89 2.27
CA VAL A 91 7.81 -12.49 2.68
C VAL A 91 7.58 -12.35 4.18
N ASP A 92 8.12 -11.28 4.77
CA ASP A 92 7.97 -10.99 6.20
C ASP A 92 6.57 -10.46 6.53
N PHE A 93 5.93 -9.74 5.58
CA PHE A 93 4.53 -9.32 5.72
C PHE A 93 3.80 -9.32 4.37
N GLY A 94 2.48 -9.52 4.43
CA GLY A 94 1.58 -9.35 3.30
C GLY A 94 0.77 -8.07 3.42
N ALA A 95 0.22 -7.57 2.30
CA ALA A 95 -0.75 -6.47 2.33
C ALA A 95 -1.97 -6.76 1.45
N SER A 96 -3.16 -6.42 1.96
CA SER A 96 -4.43 -6.62 1.27
C SER A 96 -5.44 -5.51 1.60
N ASP A 97 -6.16 -5.00 0.58
CA ASP A 97 -7.26 -4.05 0.81
C ASP A 97 -8.61 -4.77 1.00
N MET A 98 -8.65 -6.08 0.80
CA MET A 98 -9.72 -6.93 1.28
C MET A 98 -9.27 -7.55 2.61
N PRO A 99 -9.93 -7.25 3.73
CA PRO A 99 -9.58 -7.89 4.99
C PRO A 99 -9.78 -9.40 4.89
N MET A 100 -8.84 -10.17 5.43
CA MET A 100 -9.00 -11.61 5.56
C MET A 100 -10.05 -11.91 6.62
N LYS A 101 -10.82 -12.96 6.39
CA LYS A 101 -11.80 -13.43 7.35
C LYS A 101 -11.11 -14.01 8.59
N PRO A 102 -11.74 -13.91 9.79
CA PRO A 102 -11.15 -14.40 11.03
C PRO A 102 -10.75 -15.89 10.97
N GLU A 103 -11.59 -16.72 10.34
CA GLU A 103 -11.31 -18.14 10.15
C GLU A 103 -10.08 -18.40 9.27
N ASP A 104 -9.84 -17.56 8.24
CA ASP A 104 -8.68 -17.67 7.37
C ASP A 104 -7.41 -17.16 8.08
N LEU A 105 -7.52 -16.09 8.88
CA LEU A 105 -6.42 -15.62 9.73
C LEU A 105 -5.99 -16.72 10.71
N GLN A 106 -6.95 -17.31 11.43
CA GLN A 106 -6.68 -18.38 12.38
C GLN A 106 -6.05 -19.61 11.71
N LYS A 107 -6.61 -20.05 10.59
CA LYS A 107 -6.12 -21.21 9.82
C LYS A 107 -4.67 -21.04 9.37
N ASN A 108 -4.28 -19.83 9.00
CA ASN A 108 -2.93 -19.53 8.51
C ASN A 108 -1.98 -19.00 9.60
N GLY A 109 -2.43 -18.90 10.86
CA GLY A 109 -1.66 -18.37 11.98
C GLY A 109 -1.25 -16.90 11.78
N LEU A 110 -2.14 -16.11 11.17
CA LEU A 110 -1.91 -14.70 10.85
C LEU A 110 -2.66 -13.78 11.81
N ILE A 111 -2.07 -12.64 12.08
CA ILE A 111 -2.77 -11.45 12.56
C ILE A 111 -2.93 -10.46 11.42
N GLN A 112 -3.87 -9.56 11.57
CA GLN A 112 -4.14 -8.49 10.63
C GLN A 112 -4.35 -7.17 11.36
N PHE A 113 -3.89 -6.07 10.75
CA PHE A 113 -4.17 -4.71 11.23
C PHE A 113 -4.20 -3.71 10.07
N PRO A 114 -5.04 -2.65 10.13
CA PRO A 114 -5.07 -1.62 9.11
C PRO A 114 -3.82 -0.74 9.20
N ALA A 115 -3.27 -0.32 8.06
CA ALA A 115 -2.08 0.53 8.02
C ALA A 115 -2.34 1.92 7.48
N ILE A 116 -3.26 2.05 6.50
CA ILE A 116 -3.56 3.31 5.81
C ILE A 116 -4.95 3.23 5.19
N MET A 117 -5.62 4.36 5.03
CA MET A 117 -6.89 4.45 4.31
C MET A 117 -6.75 5.36 3.08
N GLY A 118 -7.66 5.21 2.11
CA GLY A 118 -7.71 6.03 0.90
C GLY A 118 -8.99 5.79 0.12
N GLY A 119 -9.12 6.45 -1.03
CA GLY A 119 -10.29 6.35 -1.91
C GLY A 119 -10.00 5.68 -3.23
N VAL A 120 -10.91 4.81 -3.67
CA VAL A 120 -10.96 4.33 -5.05
C VAL A 120 -11.82 5.27 -5.88
N VAL A 121 -11.30 5.72 -7.00
CA VAL A 121 -11.97 6.74 -7.83
C VAL A 121 -12.21 6.24 -9.25
N PRO A 122 -13.36 6.59 -9.87
CA PRO A 122 -13.55 6.39 -11.30
C PRO A 122 -12.60 7.33 -12.05
N VAL A 123 -11.78 6.77 -12.93
CA VAL A 123 -10.85 7.51 -13.78
C VAL A 123 -11.21 7.30 -15.25
N LEU A 124 -11.05 8.37 -16.04
CA LEU A 124 -11.49 8.34 -17.43
C LEU A 124 -10.53 9.12 -18.34
N LYS A 125 -10.60 8.80 -19.64
CA LYS A 125 -10.01 9.60 -20.70
C LYS A 125 -11.09 9.99 -21.70
N LEU A 126 -11.52 11.26 -21.61
CA LEU A 126 -12.47 11.84 -22.52
C LEU A 126 -12.02 13.25 -22.87
N GLU A 127 -11.92 13.56 -24.16
CA GLU A 127 -11.46 14.87 -24.61
C GLU A 127 -12.39 15.98 -24.11
N GLY A 128 -11.80 17.06 -23.62
CA GLY A 128 -12.54 18.22 -23.09
C GLY A 128 -13.09 18.06 -21.66
N VAL A 129 -12.94 16.90 -21.03
CA VAL A 129 -13.39 16.64 -19.66
C VAL A 129 -12.23 16.82 -18.66
N LYS A 130 -12.45 17.69 -17.67
CA LYS A 130 -11.48 18.00 -16.61
C LYS A 130 -11.66 17.06 -15.40
N PRO A 131 -10.62 16.89 -14.55
CA PRO A 131 -10.76 16.19 -13.28
C PRO A 131 -11.89 16.77 -12.43
N GLY A 132 -12.74 15.91 -11.88
CA GLY A 132 -13.86 16.28 -11.01
C GLY A 132 -15.06 16.89 -11.72
N GLU A 133 -15.09 16.94 -13.05
CA GLU A 133 -16.19 17.56 -13.82
C GLU A 133 -17.40 16.64 -13.93
N LEU A 134 -17.20 15.36 -14.29
CA LEU A 134 -18.32 14.44 -14.47
C LEU A 134 -18.80 13.83 -13.15
N ARG A 135 -20.10 13.64 -13.07
CA ARG A 135 -20.83 13.06 -11.94
C ARG A 135 -21.29 11.66 -12.27
N PHE A 136 -21.11 10.76 -11.31
CA PHE A 136 -21.54 9.36 -11.42
C PHE A 136 -22.34 8.96 -10.19
N THR A 137 -23.42 8.20 -10.42
CA THR A 137 -24.07 7.42 -9.36
C THR A 137 -23.50 6.00 -9.34
N GLY A 138 -23.57 5.32 -8.21
CA GLY A 138 -23.14 3.93 -8.14
C GLY A 138 -23.97 3.01 -9.04
N LYS A 139 -25.28 3.32 -9.20
CA LYS A 139 -26.14 2.60 -10.14
C LYS A 139 -25.63 2.73 -11.57
N LEU A 140 -25.35 3.95 -12.03
CA LEU A 140 -24.83 4.20 -13.38
C LEU A 140 -23.50 3.48 -13.61
N LEU A 141 -22.56 3.57 -12.65
CA LEU A 141 -21.28 2.86 -12.76
C LEU A 141 -21.51 1.35 -12.87
N GLY A 142 -22.40 0.78 -12.06
CA GLY A 142 -22.75 -0.64 -12.17
C GLY A 142 -23.31 -1.00 -13.54
N ASP A 143 -24.19 -0.18 -14.13
CA ASP A 143 -24.76 -0.39 -15.45
C ASP A 143 -23.70 -0.29 -16.57
N ILE A 144 -22.71 0.60 -16.44
CA ILE A 144 -21.58 0.69 -17.36
C ILE A 144 -20.72 -0.59 -17.27
N TYR A 145 -20.37 -1.03 -16.05
CA TYR A 145 -19.56 -2.26 -15.87
C TYR A 145 -20.30 -3.54 -16.23
N LEU A 146 -21.64 -3.52 -16.26
CA LEU A 146 -22.47 -4.58 -16.82
C LEU A 146 -22.56 -4.56 -18.36
N GLY A 147 -22.03 -3.52 -19.00
CA GLY A 147 -22.13 -3.34 -20.46
C GLY A 147 -23.51 -2.87 -20.96
N LYS A 148 -24.35 -2.33 -20.09
CA LYS A 148 -25.67 -1.76 -20.45
C LYS A 148 -25.59 -0.34 -21.00
N VAL A 149 -24.71 0.47 -20.42
CA VAL A 149 -24.38 1.81 -20.87
C VAL A 149 -23.00 1.74 -21.54
N THR A 150 -22.98 1.92 -22.85
CA THR A 150 -21.78 1.64 -23.67
C THR A 150 -21.23 2.87 -24.40
N LYS A 151 -21.89 4.02 -24.29
CA LYS A 151 -21.48 5.27 -24.94
C LYS A 151 -21.48 6.43 -23.97
N TRP A 152 -20.57 7.36 -24.15
CA TRP A 152 -20.46 8.53 -23.29
C TRP A 152 -21.64 9.50 -23.42
N ASN A 153 -22.27 9.59 -24.60
CA ASN A 153 -23.46 10.41 -24.82
C ASN A 153 -24.78 9.72 -24.43
N ASP A 154 -24.72 8.60 -23.74
CA ASP A 154 -25.91 7.91 -23.24
C ASP A 154 -26.77 8.84 -22.38
N PRO A 155 -28.12 8.85 -22.55
CA PRO A 155 -29.02 9.70 -21.75
C PRO A 155 -28.81 9.56 -20.23
N ALA A 156 -28.47 8.37 -19.73
CA ALA A 156 -28.22 8.16 -18.30
C ALA A 156 -27.01 8.93 -17.79
N ILE A 157 -25.98 9.14 -18.62
CA ILE A 157 -24.82 9.97 -18.29
C ILE A 157 -25.17 11.46 -18.47
N ALA A 158 -25.83 11.81 -19.58
CA ALA A 158 -26.15 13.19 -19.93
C ALA A 158 -27.08 13.87 -18.88
N GLN A 159 -28.07 13.15 -18.37
CA GLN A 159 -28.97 13.64 -17.32
C GLN A 159 -28.28 14.01 -16.01
N LEU A 160 -27.23 13.29 -15.64
CA LEU A 160 -26.42 13.60 -14.46
C LEU A 160 -25.43 14.74 -14.70
N ASN A 161 -25.13 15.05 -15.96
CA ASN A 161 -24.10 16.00 -16.37
C ASN A 161 -24.63 17.06 -17.34
N PRO A 162 -25.65 17.84 -16.94
CA PRO A 162 -26.23 18.87 -17.81
C PRO A 162 -25.17 19.91 -18.20
N GLY A 163 -25.04 20.16 -19.49
CA GLY A 163 -24.05 21.09 -20.04
C GLY A 163 -22.68 20.48 -20.35
N ALA A 164 -22.41 19.26 -19.94
CA ALA A 164 -21.17 18.58 -20.35
C ALA A 164 -21.24 18.20 -21.86
N LYS A 165 -20.13 18.41 -22.56
CA LYS A 165 -20.00 18.02 -23.97
C LYS A 165 -19.60 16.54 -24.02
N LEU A 166 -20.60 15.66 -24.09
CA LEU A 166 -20.40 14.22 -24.14
C LEU A 166 -20.34 13.75 -25.60
N PRO A 167 -19.21 13.22 -26.10
CA PRO A 167 -19.08 12.78 -27.48
C PRO A 167 -19.79 11.44 -27.72
N ASP A 168 -20.15 11.16 -28.97
CA ASP A 168 -20.60 9.84 -29.41
C ASP A 168 -19.39 8.87 -29.51
N THR A 169 -18.82 8.57 -28.36
CA THR A 169 -17.65 7.69 -28.20
C THR A 169 -18.03 6.50 -27.33
N GLY A 170 -17.60 5.31 -27.72
CA GLY A 170 -17.79 4.10 -26.92
C GLY A 170 -17.05 4.16 -25.60
N ILE A 171 -17.63 3.60 -24.55
CA ILE A 171 -16.98 3.42 -23.26
C ILE A 171 -16.17 2.11 -23.29
N THR A 172 -14.85 2.22 -23.09
CA THR A 172 -14.01 1.04 -22.83
C THR A 172 -13.79 0.91 -21.32
N VAL A 173 -14.42 -0.08 -20.71
CA VAL A 173 -14.20 -0.39 -19.30
C VAL A 173 -12.80 -0.95 -19.11
N VAL A 174 -12.07 -0.40 -18.14
CA VAL A 174 -10.75 -0.90 -17.73
C VAL A 174 -10.86 -1.42 -16.29
N HIS A 175 -10.54 -2.70 -16.11
CA HIS A 175 -10.63 -3.38 -14.82
C HIS A 175 -9.28 -4.03 -14.45
N ARG A 176 -9.19 -4.65 -13.29
CA ARG A 176 -7.98 -5.37 -12.86
C ARG A 176 -7.93 -6.77 -13.46
N SER A 177 -6.72 -7.22 -13.80
CA SER A 177 -6.45 -8.59 -14.29
C SER A 177 -5.79 -9.48 -13.24
N ASP A 178 -5.39 -8.93 -12.09
CA ASP A 178 -4.79 -9.61 -10.95
C ASP A 178 -5.77 -9.69 -9.76
N GLY A 179 -5.44 -10.46 -8.74
CA GLY A 179 -6.19 -10.48 -7.48
C GLY A 179 -6.01 -9.16 -6.71
N SER A 180 -7.03 -8.32 -6.73
CA SER A 180 -6.96 -6.90 -6.36
C SER A 180 -7.90 -6.53 -5.22
N GLY A 181 -7.36 -5.95 -4.15
CA GLY A 181 -8.19 -5.35 -3.11
C GLY A 181 -8.92 -4.10 -3.58
N THR A 182 -8.32 -3.31 -4.50
CA THR A 182 -9.01 -2.19 -5.17
C THR A 182 -10.23 -2.67 -5.92
N THR A 183 -10.16 -3.82 -6.61
CA THR A 183 -11.32 -4.47 -7.22
C THR A 183 -12.34 -4.90 -6.18
N PHE A 184 -11.91 -5.46 -5.05
CA PHE A 184 -12.82 -5.79 -3.96
C PHE A 184 -13.61 -4.56 -3.49
N LEU A 185 -12.94 -3.46 -3.20
CA LEU A 185 -13.60 -2.22 -2.75
C LEU A 185 -14.61 -1.71 -3.79
N TRP A 186 -14.20 -1.70 -5.07
CA TRP A 186 -15.06 -1.28 -6.16
C TRP A 186 -16.29 -2.16 -6.33
N THR A 187 -16.10 -3.47 -6.38
CA THR A 187 -17.20 -4.44 -6.60
C THR A 187 -18.10 -4.59 -5.36
N ASN A 188 -17.54 -4.47 -4.15
CA ASN A 188 -18.33 -4.43 -2.91
C ASN A 188 -19.25 -3.19 -2.89
N TYR A 189 -18.71 -2.01 -3.27
CA TYR A 189 -19.54 -0.82 -3.41
C TYR A 189 -20.63 -0.99 -4.46
N LEU A 190 -20.28 -1.41 -5.68
CA LEU A 190 -21.26 -1.60 -6.76
C LEU A 190 -22.33 -2.64 -6.38
N SER A 191 -21.96 -3.71 -5.68
CA SER A 191 -22.90 -4.72 -5.19
C SER A 191 -23.87 -4.18 -4.12
N LYS A 192 -23.43 -3.19 -3.32
CA LYS A 192 -24.30 -2.52 -2.33
C LYS A 192 -25.35 -1.62 -2.98
N VAL A 193 -25.05 -1.00 -4.12
CA VAL A 193 -25.86 0.08 -4.73
C VAL A 193 -26.53 -0.31 -6.05
N ASN A 194 -26.20 -1.46 -6.61
CA ASN A 194 -26.79 -1.99 -7.85
C ASN A 194 -27.08 -3.51 -7.68
N PRO A 195 -28.35 -3.89 -7.43
CA PRO A 195 -28.72 -5.29 -7.19
C PRO A 195 -28.42 -6.22 -8.38
N GLU A 196 -28.48 -5.69 -9.59
CA GLU A 196 -28.19 -6.47 -10.80
C GLU A 196 -26.70 -6.74 -10.92
N PHE A 197 -25.84 -5.74 -10.63
CA PHE A 197 -24.41 -5.96 -10.55
C PHE A 197 -24.07 -7.01 -9.48
N LYS A 198 -24.71 -6.93 -8.31
CA LYS A 198 -24.56 -7.94 -7.25
C LYS A 198 -24.89 -9.35 -7.72
N SER A 199 -25.97 -9.50 -8.48
CA SER A 199 -26.41 -10.81 -8.96
C SER A 199 -25.53 -11.36 -10.11
N ALA A 200 -25.11 -10.48 -11.02
CA ALA A 200 -24.41 -10.89 -12.25
C ALA A 200 -22.88 -11.03 -12.06
N VAL A 201 -22.28 -10.19 -11.22
CA VAL A 201 -20.82 -10.09 -11.02
C VAL A 201 -20.42 -10.41 -9.58
N GLY A 202 -21.15 -9.85 -8.60
CA GLY A 202 -20.83 -9.97 -7.19
C GLY A 202 -19.61 -9.14 -6.78
N GLU A 203 -18.95 -9.56 -5.68
CA GLU A 203 -17.80 -8.87 -5.10
C GLU A 203 -16.64 -9.83 -4.85
N GLY A 204 -15.42 -9.30 -4.92
CA GLY A 204 -14.20 -10.07 -4.63
C GLY A 204 -12.95 -9.41 -5.17
N THR A 205 -11.80 -9.98 -4.82
CA THR A 205 -10.51 -9.54 -5.37
C THR A 205 -10.34 -9.93 -6.84
N SER A 206 -11.13 -10.88 -7.32
CA SER A 206 -11.18 -11.33 -8.71
C SER A 206 -12.60 -11.75 -9.02
N VAL A 207 -13.19 -11.12 -10.04
CA VAL A 207 -14.57 -11.38 -10.50
C VAL A 207 -14.58 -11.63 -11.99
N LYS A 208 -15.67 -12.24 -12.50
CA LYS A 208 -15.86 -12.41 -13.93
C LYS A 208 -16.47 -11.13 -14.52
N TRP A 209 -15.63 -10.29 -15.12
CA TRP A 209 -16.08 -9.06 -15.77
C TRP A 209 -16.85 -9.36 -17.05
N PRO A 210 -18.02 -8.72 -17.28
CA PRO A 210 -18.81 -8.92 -18.50
C PRO A 210 -18.11 -8.40 -19.76
N ALA A 211 -17.34 -7.31 -19.63
CA ALA A 211 -16.65 -6.66 -20.73
C ALA A 211 -15.45 -5.85 -20.24
N GLY A 212 -14.64 -5.35 -21.17
CA GLY A 212 -13.53 -4.46 -20.88
C GLY A 212 -12.16 -5.11 -21.08
N VAL A 213 -11.11 -4.37 -20.67
CA VAL A 213 -9.71 -4.79 -20.75
C VAL A 213 -9.09 -4.83 -19.36
N GLY A 214 -8.22 -5.81 -19.12
CA GLY A 214 -7.60 -6.01 -17.81
C GLY A 214 -6.22 -5.38 -17.70
N GLY A 215 -6.03 -4.48 -16.71
CA GLY A 215 -4.74 -3.91 -16.33
C GLY A 215 -4.18 -4.58 -15.07
N LYS A 216 -2.89 -4.91 -15.04
CA LYS A 216 -2.22 -5.45 -13.86
C LYS A 216 -1.84 -4.31 -12.91
N GLY A 217 -2.32 -4.39 -11.67
CA GLY A 217 -2.10 -3.35 -10.67
C GLY A 217 -2.91 -2.06 -10.93
N ASN A 218 -2.88 -1.11 -10.00
CA ASN A 218 -3.39 0.24 -10.22
C ASN A 218 -2.61 0.93 -11.37
N GLU A 219 -1.32 0.64 -11.48
CA GLU A 219 -0.41 1.12 -12.53
C GLU A 219 -0.90 0.72 -13.93
N GLY A 220 -1.26 -0.55 -14.09
CA GLY A 220 -1.76 -1.08 -15.37
C GLY A 220 -3.09 -0.48 -15.76
N VAL A 221 -4.03 -0.33 -14.81
CA VAL A 221 -5.31 0.35 -15.08
C VAL A 221 -5.07 1.80 -15.47
N ALA A 222 -4.25 2.56 -14.70
CA ALA A 222 -3.91 3.94 -15.02
C ALA A 222 -3.31 4.08 -16.43
N SER A 223 -2.37 3.19 -16.77
CA SER A 223 -1.72 3.18 -18.10
C SER A 223 -2.71 2.92 -19.24
N TYR A 224 -3.66 1.98 -19.07
CA TYR A 224 -4.68 1.75 -20.10
C TYR A 224 -5.63 2.94 -20.24
N VAL A 225 -6.09 3.51 -19.13
CA VAL A 225 -6.95 4.70 -19.15
C VAL A 225 -6.26 5.86 -19.86
N GLN A 226 -4.96 6.09 -19.63
CA GLN A 226 -4.21 7.12 -20.34
C GLN A 226 -4.15 6.94 -21.85
N LYS A 227 -4.17 5.69 -22.33
CA LYS A 227 -3.94 5.37 -23.75
C LYS A 227 -5.23 5.23 -24.55
N ILE A 228 -6.32 4.77 -23.94
CA ILE A 228 -7.56 4.43 -24.62
C ILE A 228 -8.52 5.62 -24.54
N ASN A 229 -8.84 6.24 -25.67
CA ASN A 229 -9.88 7.27 -25.71
C ASN A 229 -11.25 6.66 -25.41
N GLY A 230 -12.04 7.31 -24.56
CA GLY A 230 -13.30 6.78 -24.07
C GLY A 230 -13.15 5.74 -22.94
N ALA A 231 -11.95 5.54 -22.40
CA ALA A 231 -11.77 4.61 -21.27
C ALA A 231 -12.42 5.11 -19.99
N LEU A 232 -12.99 4.18 -19.22
CA LEU A 232 -13.41 4.34 -17.84
C LEU A 232 -12.83 3.20 -16.99
N GLY A 233 -12.03 3.52 -16.00
CA GLY A 233 -11.44 2.56 -15.07
C GLY A 233 -11.64 3.00 -13.62
N TYR A 234 -11.01 2.28 -12.69
CA TYR A 234 -10.94 2.64 -11.27
C TYR A 234 -9.54 2.39 -10.74
N VAL A 235 -9.04 3.33 -9.95
CA VAL A 235 -7.73 3.25 -9.28
C VAL A 235 -7.83 3.89 -7.89
N GLU A 236 -6.84 3.62 -7.05
CA GLU A 236 -6.65 4.42 -5.84
C GLU A 236 -6.24 5.86 -6.24
N TYR A 237 -6.68 6.85 -5.45
CA TYR A 237 -6.66 8.27 -5.83
C TYR A 237 -5.26 8.84 -6.08
N ALA A 238 -4.23 8.40 -5.34
CA ALA A 238 -2.87 8.85 -5.60
C ALA A 238 -2.40 8.51 -7.02
N TYR A 239 -2.84 7.36 -7.58
CA TYR A 239 -2.55 7.01 -8.97
C TYR A 239 -3.24 7.95 -9.97
N ALA A 240 -4.47 8.37 -9.70
CA ALA A 240 -5.16 9.36 -10.54
C ALA A 240 -4.38 10.67 -10.57
N LYS A 241 -3.94 11.16 -9.41
CA LYS A 241 -3.16 12.40 -9.29
C LYS A 241 -1.79 12.30 -9.96
N GLN A 242 -1.01 11.27 -9.63
CA GLN A 242 0.35 11.08 -10.18
C GLN A 242 0.36 10.92 -11.69
N ASN A 243 -0.66 10.26 -12.25
CA ASN A 243 -0.81 10.06 -13.68
C ASN A 243 -1.63 11.16 -14.37
N LYS A 244 -2.06 12.20 -13.65
CA LYS A 244 -2.88 13.31 -14.17
C LYS A 244 -4.13 12.82 -14.92
N LEU A 245 -4.79 11.77 -14.40
CA LEU A 245 -6.01 11.25 -14.98
C LEU A 245 -7.20 12.13 -14.59
N SER A 246 -8.14 12.32 -15.51
CA SER A 246 -9.45 12.85 -15.16
C SER A 246 -10.19 11.82 -14.30
N HIS A 247 -10.84 12.30 -13.25
CA HIS A 247 -11.66 11.48 -12.36
C HIS A 247 -13.07 12.10 -12.22
N GLY A 248 -14.03 11.32 -11.77
CA GLY A 248 -15.40 11.77 -11.57
C GLY A 248 -15.73 12.04 -10.12
N GLN A 249 -16.76 12.89 -9.90
CA GLN A 249 -17.49 12.97 -8.65
C GLN A 249 -18.37 11.73 -8.49
N MET A 250 -18.62 11.32 -7.25
CA MET A 250 -19.54 10.22 -6.98
C MET A 250 -20.66 10.66 -6.03
N GLN A 251 -21.89 10.17 -6.32
CA GLN A 251 -23.00 10.34 -5.40
C GLN A 251 -22.83 9.39 -4.22
N ASN A 252 -22.87 9.95 -3.02
CA ASN A 252 -22.79 9.17 -1.77
C ASN A 252 -24.17 8.71 -1.27
N GLN A 253 -24.19 7.98 -0.15
CA GLN A 253 -25.41 7.46 0.45
C GLN A 253 -26.41 8.57 0.85
N ALA A 254 -25.93 9.78 1.17
CA ALA A 254 -26.77 10.94 1.47
C ALA A 254 -27.32 11.64 0.21
N GLY A 255 -27.04 11.13 -0.99
CA GLY A 255 -27.47 11.72 -2.25
C GLY A 255 -26.63 12.92 -2.72
N GLN A 256 -25.54 13.23 -2.02
CA GLN A 256 -24.66 14.35 -2.37
C GLN A 256 -23.57 13.88 -3.34
N PHE A 257 -23.25 14.72 -4.35
CA PHE A 257 -22.07 14.50 -5.19
C PHE A 257 -20.85 15.10 -4.51
N VAL A 258 -19.85 14.27 -4.25
CA VAL A 258 -18.62 14.64 -3.54
C VAL A 258 -17.40 14.44 -4.45
N GLN A 259 -16.38 15.26 -4.22
CA GLN A 259 -15.05 15.12 -4.82
C GLN A 259 -14.20 14.15 -3.99
N PRO A 260 -13.28 13.41 -4.63
CA PRO A 260 -12.33 12.62 -3.89
C PRO A 260 -11.22 13.51 -3.32
N ASP A 261 -11.05 13.47 -2.01
CA ASP A 261 -9.95 14.09 -1.28
C ASP A 261 -9.78 13.41 0.10
N ASP A 262 -8.74 13.79 0.83
CA ASP A 262 -8.47 13.25 2.16
C ASP A 262 -9.61 13.55 3.16
N ALA A 263 -10.28 14.70 3.03
CA ALA A 263 -11.39 15.08 3.89
C ALA A 263 -12.61 14.19 3.70
N THR A 264 -12.96 13.86 2.45
CA THR A 264 -14.10 12.99 2.12
C THR A 264 -13.81 11.52 2.45
N PHE A 265 -12.55 11.09 2.36
CA PHE A 265 -12.12 9.76 2.83
C PHE A 265 -12.15 9.65 4.35
N LYS A 266 -11.71 10.70 5.07
CA LYS A 266 -11.83 10.80 6.55
C LYS A 266 -13.28 10.77 6.99
N ALA A 267 -14.17 11.49 6.29
CA ALA A 267 -15.59 11.51 6.60
C ALA A 267 -16.19 10.09 6.51
N ALA A 268 -15.82 9.31 5.50
CA ALA A 268 -16.27 7.93 5.35
C ALA A 268 -15.74 7.00 6.46
N ALA A 269 -14.56 7.29 7.00
CA ALA A 269 -13.94 6.49 8.06
C ALA A 269 -14.36 6.91 9.48
N ALA A 270 -15.01 8.07 9.66
CA ALA A 270 -15.28 8.67 10.96
C ALA A 270 -16.15 7.81 11.89
N GLY A 271 -17.07 7.02 11.32
CA GLY A 271 -17.95 6.11 12.08
C GLY A 271 -17.44 4.67 12.21
N ALA A 272 -16.22 4.39 11.79
CA ALA A 272 -15.70 3.03 11.76
C ALA A 272 -15.38 2.51 13.17
N ASP A 273 -16.02 1.40 13.55
CA ASP A 273 -15.70 0.69 14.80
C ASP A 273 -14.66 -0.41 14.54
N TRP A 274 -13.39 -0.05 14.73
CA TRP A 274 -12.25 -0.95 14.55
C TRP A 274 -12.10 -1.96 15.69
N SER A 275 -12.73 -1.72 16.82
CA SER A 275 -12.58 -2.54 18.02
C SER A 275 -13.50 -3.76 18.03
N SER A 276 -14.69 -3.64 17.45
CA SER A 276 -15.72 -4.70 17.49
C SER A 276 -15.56 -5.71 16.36
N VAL A 277 -14.83 -5.37 15.28
CA VAL A 277 -14.66 -6.27 14.12
C VAL A 277 -13.43 -7.16 14.32
N PRO A 278 -13.59 -8.49 14.31
CA PRO A 278 -12.46 -9.40 14.45
C PRO A 278 -11.37 -9.13 13.40
N GLY A 279 -10.10 -9.12 13.83
CA GLY A 279 -8.97 -8.78 12.96
C GLY A 279 -8.98 -7.33 12.47
N MET A 280 -9.78 -6.45 13.10
CA MET A 280 -9.96 -5.04 12.68
C MET A 280 -10.38 -4.91 11.21
N GLY A 281 -11.07 -5.90 10.63
CA GLY A 281 -11.38 -6.03 9.21
C GLY A 281 -12.55 -5.17 8.73
N VAL A 282 -12.53 -3.86 9.02
CA VAL A 282 -13.62 -2.92 8.67
C VAL A 282 -13.64 -2.64 7.17
N VAL A 283 -14.82 -2.73 6.54
CA VAL A 283 -15.06 -2.35 5.14
C VAL A 283 -15.77 -1.00 5.09
N LEU A 284 -15.11 0.02 4.52
CA LEU A 284 -15.53 1.42 4.56
C LEU A 284 -16.34 1.88 3.33
N THR A 285 -16.76 0.97 2.45
CA THR A 285 -17.55 1.34 1.26
C THR A 285 -18.98 1.70 1.63
N ASN A 286 -19.52 2.72 0.96
CA ASN A 286 -20.89 3.22 1.10
C ASN A 286 -21.26 3.61 2.54
N GLN A 287 -20.37 4.30 3.23
CA GLN A 287 -20.63 4.79 4.58
C GLN A 287 -21.58 6.01 4.56
N ALA A 288 -22.38 6.13 5.62
CA ALA A 288 -23.24 7.29 5.81
C ALA A 288 -22.44 8.57 6.00
N GLY A 289 -23.08 9.71 5.70
CA GLY A 289 -22.50 11.05 5.88
C GLY A 289 -22.53 11.87 4.59
N ALA A 290 -22.88 13.17 4.71
CA ALA A 290 -23.04 14.05 3.56
C ALA A 290 -21.73 14.31 2.80
N GLN A 291 -20.59 14.13 3.45
CA GLN A 291 -19.27 14.31 2.85
C GLN A 291 -18.51 12.99 2.64
N SER A 292 -19.11 11.84 2.92
CA SER A 292 -18.43 10.54 2.82
C SER A 292 -18.18 10.15 1.36
N TRP A 293 -16.90 9.86 1.03
CA TRP A 293 -16.57 9.27 -0.27
C TRP A 293 -17.06 7.82 -0.34
N PRO A 294 -17.83 7.44 -1.38
CA PRO A 294 -18.52 6.14 -1.38
C PRO A 294 -17.61 4.91 -1.44
N VAL A 295 -16.41 5.03 -2.03
CA VAL A 295 -15.49 3.90 -2.21
C VAL A 295 -14.20 4.14 -1.44
N THR A 296 -14.36 4.34 -0.13
CA THR A 296 -13.23 4.41 0.81
C THR A 296 -12.87 3.01 1.29
N GLY A 297 -11.59 2.76 1.50
CA GLY A 297 -11.08 1.51 2.02
C GLY A 297 -9.82 1.67 2.85
N ALA A 298 -9.48 0.62 3.58
CA ALA A 298 -8.20 0.49 4.26
C ALA A 298 -7.35 -0.59 3.60
N SER A 299 -6.04 -0.45 3.68
CA SER A 299 -5.10 -1.53 3.39
C SER A 299 -4.63 -2.15 4.69
N PHE A 300 -4.68 -3.48 4.74
CA PHE A 300 -4.37 -4.27 5.93
C PHE A 300 -3.03 -4.96 5.77
N ILE A 301 -2.26 -5.00 6.84
CA ILE A 301 -1.03 -5.79 6.95
C ILE A 301 -1.38 -7.16 7.51
N LEU A 302 -0.80 -8.18 6.92
CA LEU A 302 -0.89 -9.57 7.33
C LEU A 302 0.49 -10.00 7.85
N LEU A 303 0.53 -10.50 9.08
CA LEU A 303 1.77 -10.90 9.75
C LEU A 303 1.55 -12.22 10.48
N HIS A 304 2.55 -13.12 10.47
CA HIS A 304 2.45 -14.33 11.27
C HIS A 304 2.42 -14.00 12.76
N ALA A 305 1.47 -14.58 13.48
CA ALA A 305 1.37 -14.41 14.95
C ALA A 305 2.59 -15.05 15.65
N LYS A 306 3.07 -16.18 15.13
CA LYS A 306 4.30 -16.83 15.60
C LYS A 306 5.39 -16.68 14.54
N GLN A 307 6.45 -15.96 14.90
CA GLN A 307 7.55 -15.61 14.02
C GLN A 307 8.63 -16.69 14.00
N GLU A 308 9.00 -17.16 12.81
CA GLU A 308 10.16 -18.05 12.60
C GLU A 308 11.47 -17.25 12.65
N ASN A 309 11.42 -16.00 12.15
CA ASN A 309 12.49 -15.02 12.30
C ASN A 309 12.00 -13.85 13.17
N PRO A 310 12.21 -13.89 14.50
CA PRO A 310 11.72 -12.84 15.40
C PRO A 310 12.31 -11.45 15.13
N ASP A 311 13.52 -11.39 14.59
CA ASP A 311 14.17 -10.10 14.31
C ASP A 311 13.52 -9.41 13.09
N ALA A 312 13.24 -10.16 12.03
CA ALA A 312 12.47 -9.65 10.90
C ALA A 312 11.05 -9.25 11.32
N GLY A 313 10.36 -10.08 12.11
CA GLY A 313 9.03 -9.74 12.65
C GLY A 313 9.05 -8.47 13.49
N ARG A 314 10.04 -8.30 14.37
CA ARG A 314 10.23 -7.09 15.18
C ARG A 314 10.48 -5.87 14.29
N GLU A 315 11.26 -6.02 13.22
CA GLU A 315 11.56 -4.94 12.30
C GLU A 315 10.32 -4.53 11.48
N VAL A 316 9.45 -5.47 11.09
CA VAL A 316 8.14 -5.15 10.47
C VAL A 316 7.31 -4.28 11.42
N LEU A 317 7.20 -4.66 12.70
CA LEU A 317 6.44 -3.87 13.69
C LEU A 317 7.04 -2.47 13.88
N ARG A 318 8.38 -2.36 13.95
CA ARG A 318 9.09 -1.07 14.04
C ARG A 318 8.86 -0.18 12.82
N PHE A 319 8.86 -0.77 11.61
CA PHE A 319 8.57 -0.02 10.38
C PHE A 319 7.17 0.60 10.43
N PHE A 320 6.14 -0.17 10.78
CA PHE A 320 4.77 0.35 10.86
C PHE A 320 4.58 1.30 12.06
N GLU A 321 5.24 1.07 13.20
CA GLU A 321 5.23 2.02 14.31
C GLU A 321 5.85 3.36 13.90
N TRP A 322 6.99 3.33 13.21
CA TRP A 322 7.62 4.53 12.68
C TRP A 322 6.71 5.24 11.67
N SER A 323 6.07 4.50 10.79
CA SER A 323 5.16 5.02 9.77
C SER A 323 3.95 5.72 10.39
N PHE A 324 3.36 5.15 11.44
CA PHE A 324 2.26 5.78 12.17
C PHE A 324 2.67 7.08 12.87
N ARG A 325 3.89 7.16 13.39
CA ARG A 325 4.37 8.34 14.10
C ARG A 325 4.90 9.44 13.18
N ASN A 326 5.61 9.08 12.13
CA ASN A 326 6.38 10.02 11.32
C ASN A 326 5.87 10.13 9.87
N GLY A 327 5.03 9.20 9.44
CA GLY A 327 4.55 9.10 8.07
C GLY A 327 3.24 9.84 7.77
N GLN A 328 2.62 10.50 8.74
CA GLN A 328 1.30 11.14 8.59
C GLN A 328 1.30 12.26 7.54
N ALA A 329 2.29 13.17 7.59
CA ALA A 329 2.42 14.23 6.60
C ALA A 329 2.67 13.69 5.19
N MET A 330 3.47 12.60 5.09
CA MET A 330 3.73 11.93 3.82
C MET A 330 2.45 11.30 3.22
N ALA A 331 1.57 10.78 4.08
CA ALA A 331 0.28 10.24 3.66
C ALA A 331 -0.64 11.37 3.15
N ALA A 332 -0.75 12.48 3.90
CA ALA A 332 -1.57 13.63 3.52
C ALA A 332 -1.15 14.26 2.18
N GLU A 333 0.15 14.33 1.87
CA GLU A 333 0.65 14.82 0.58
C GLU A 333 0.15 13.99 -0.62
N LEU A 334 -0.23 12.74 -0.39
CA LEU A 334 -0.74 11.81 -1.39
C LEU A 334 -2.26 11.58 -1.26
N ASP A 335 -2.95 12.36 -0.42
CA ASP A 335 -4.37 12.22 -0.06
C ASP A 335 -4.74 10.86 0.55
N TYR A 336 -3.79 10.15 1.14
CA TYR A 336 -4.11 9.06 2.04
C TYR A 336 -4.51 9.58 3.41
N VAL A 337 -5.32 8.80 4.10
CA VAL A 337 -5.76 9.08 5.47
C VAL A 337 -5.01 8.18 6.44
N PRO A 338 -4.15 8.76 7.31
CA PRO A 338 -3.47 8.02 8.37
C PRO A 338 -4.48 7.39 9.33
N MET A 339 -4.07 6.30 9.99
CA MET A 339 -4.87 5.72 11.06
C MET A 339 -4.95 6.68 12.25
N PRO A 340 -6.15 6.90 12.84
CA PRO A 340 -6.31 7.71 14.05
C PRO A 340 -5.49 7.15 15.22
N ASP A 341 -5.01 8.01 16.11
CA ASP A 341 -4.19 7.61 17.27
C ASP A 341 -4.88 6.55 18.17
N SER A 342 -6.20 6.65 18.33
CA SER A 342 -6.98 5.64 19.07
C SER A 342 -6.90 4.26 18.41
N VAL A 343 -6.93 4.20 17.09
CA VAL A 343 -6.81 2.96 16.31
C VAL A 343 -5.38 2.45 16.35
N VAL A 344 -4.38 3.33 16.24
CA VAL A 344 -2.95 2.95 16.38
C VAL A 344 -2.69 2.29 17.74
N LYS A 345 -3.28 2.80 18.83
CA LYS A 345 -3.18 2.17 20.16
C LYS A 345 -3.80 0.77 20.20
N LEU A 346 -4.94 0.55 19.54
CA LEU A 346 -5.55 -0.79 19.39
C LEU A 346 -4.64 -1.73 18.61
N ILE A 347 -4.07 -1.26 17.50
CA ILE A 347 -3.11 -2.02 16.68
C ILE A 347 -1.92 -2.46 17.53
N GLN A 348 -1.27 -1.53 18.24
CA GLN A 348 -0.13 -1.82 19.12
C GLN A 348 -0.50 -2.77 20.26
N GLY A 349 -1.73 -2.68 20.78
CA GLY A 349 -2.26 -3.65 21.75
C GLY A 349 -2.31 -5.08 21.20
N ASN A 350 -2.72 -5.23 19.93
CA ASN A 350 -2.77 -6.53 19.25
C ASN A 350 -1.37 -7.09 18.94
N TRP A 351 -0.37 -6.24 18.75
CA TRP A 351 1.01 -6.68 18.48
C TRP A 351 1.64 -7.44 19.64
N LYS A 352 1.16 -7.25 20.89
CA LYS A 352 1.60 -8.05 22.04
C LYS A 352 1.36 -9.55 21.86
N GLY A 353 0.43 -9.94 20.98
CA GLY A 353 0.18 -11.32 20.61
C GLY A 353 1.15 -11.89 19.57
N VAL A 354 2.05 -11.08 19.03
CA VAL A 354 3.09 -11.55 18.10
C VAL A 354 4.27 -12.07 18.92
N THR A 355 4.63 -13.35 18.69
CA THR A 355 5.58 -14.07 19.55
C THR A 355 6.70 -14.71 18.75
N ASP A 356 7.79 -15.03 19.44
CA ASP A 356 8.83 -15.93 18.96
C ASP A 356 8.42 -17.41 19.09
N ALA A 357 9.31 -18.32 18.74
CA ALA A 357 9.08 -19.77 18.84
C ALA A 357 8.83 -20.24 20.27
N SER A 358 9.34 -19.53 21.28
CA SER A 358 9.17 -19.84 22.71
C SER A 358 7.88 -19.28 23.32
N GLY A 359 7.10 -18.49 22.55
CA GLY A 359 5.90 -17.83 23.02
C GLY A 359 6.13 -16.47 23.70
N ARG A 360 7.37 -15.93 23.69
CA ARG A 360 7.65 -14.60 24.21
C ARG A 360 7.25 -13.55 23.18
N SER A 361 6.57 -12.48 23.63
CA SER A 361 6.26 -11.35 22.76
C SER A 361 7.52 -10.73 22.17
N ILE A 362 7.45 -10.35 20.89
CA ILE A 362 8.55 -9.67 20.18
C ILE A 362 8.34 -8.15 20.09
N HIS A 363 7.20 -7.63 20.60
CA HIS A 363 6.87 -6.21 20.65
C HIS A 363 7.05 -5.62 22.03
#